data_211353e00be904e9455b7fd0bc6a68d9
#
_entry.id   211353e00be904e9455b7fd0bc6a68d9
#
_cell.length_a   1.000
_cell.length_b   1.000
_cell.length_c   1.000
_cell.angle_alpha   90.00
_cell.angle_beta   90.00
_cell.angle_gamma   90.00
#
_symmetry.space_group_name_H-M   'P 1'
#
loop_
_entity.id
_entity.type
_entity.pdbx_description
1 polymer ?
#
loop_
_entity_poly.entity_id
_entity_poly.type
_entity_poly.pdbx_seq_one_letter_code
_entity_poly.pdbx_strand_id
1 'polypeptide(L)'
;MTQEVIDEHLKLIDLNKDGKISFKEYLQFMKKTKEHKKVDEKRIQNKAGKGIIKIGNSGESMAYQQYSEEERAAYVKVINLALGEDEVCKKYLPIDPNSDEVFTRFKNGVLLCKLINRIQEGTIDDRAINIKDNMNVFNEMENLKLGLSAAKSVGIKLIGVNQDTFREVKKIPILGILWQIVKMVVLEKVSLKKYPQLVRLLKDGEELNDLLKLSPENLLLRWFNFHLKNANYPKEIKNFEDDVKDSEKYIVLLNQLDKEKCSTDGLQEQDLNKRAQIVLDNSKKIGTESYITPKDIVAGNKKLNTLFTAAIFNSCSGLDPPTEQEAYEAAKLLEDDKEGTREERTYRMWINCLGLKDGNINNLYEECKDGLLLLSIIDKISPGTVNWKVVEKNPNNPFKKAVNCKEVVESCRNSKYEVYYI
;
A
#
# COMPACT_ATOMS: atom_id res chain seq x y z
N MET A 1 22.72 -14.52 -19.00
CA MET A 1 22.68 -14.69 -20.46
C MET A 1 23.61 -15.84 -20.78
N THR A 2 23.11 -16.90 -21.42
CA THR A 2 23.95 -18.06 -21.78
C THR A 2 24.83 -17.71 -22.99
N GLN A 3 25.97 -18.39 -23.17
CA GLN A 3 26.90 -18.16 -24.27
C GLN A 3 26.20 -18.32 -25.64
N GLU A 4 25.25 -19.25 -25.76
CA GLU A 4 24.45 -19.49 -26.96
C GLU A 4 23.63 -18.25 -27.38
N VAL A 5 23.03 -17.53 -26.40
CA VAL A 5 22.25 -16.31 -26.67
C VAL A 5 23.15 -15.17 -27.14
N ILE A 6 24.36 -15.09 -26.63
CA ILE A 6 25.36 -14.10 -27.06
C ILE A 6 25.79 -14.39 -28.49
N ASP A 7 26.08 -15.65 -28.82
CA ASP A 7 26.53 -16.06 -30.16
C ASP A 7 25.43 -15.88 -31.21
N GLU A 8 24.15 -16.10 -30.88
CA GLU A 8 23.01 -15.78 -31.76
C GLU A 8 22.90 -14.27 -32.03
N HIS A 9 23.06 -13.44 -31.03
CA HIS A 9 23.00 -11.98 -31.20
C HIS A 9 24.19 -11.45 -32.01
N LEU A 10 25.38 -11.99 -31.82
CA LEU A 10 26.57 -11.63 -32.59
C LEU A 10 26.38 -11.98 -34.09
N LYS A 11 25.80 -13.13 -34.41
CA LYS A 11 25.47 -13.51 -35.79
C LYS A 11 24.44 -12.59 -36.48
N LEU A 12 23.56 -11.96 -35.70
CA LEU A 12 22.58 -11.00 -36.23
C LEU A 12 23.20 -9.62 -36.53
N ILE A 13 24.29 -9.28 -35.86
CA ILE A 13 25.00 -7.99 -36.02
C ILE A 13 26.07 -8.07 -37.11
N ASP A 14 26.78 -9.18 -37.22
CA ASP A 14 27.79 -9.45 -38.24
C ASP A 14 27.12 -9.73 -39.59
N LEU A 15 26.91 -8.68 -40.36
CA LEU A 15 26.16 -8.74 -41.64
C LEU A 15 27.00 -9.33 -42.79
N ASN A 16 28.32 -9.13 -42.74
CA ASN A 16 29.25 -9.61 -43.78
C ASN A 16 29.84 -11.00 -43.45
N LYS A 17 29.58 -11.52 -42.25
CA LYS A 17 30.00 -12.83 -41.77
C LYS A 17 31.53 -13.02 -41.72
N ASP A 18 32.26 -11.95 -41.43
CA ASP A 18 33.72 -12.01 -41.31
C ASP A 18 34.20 -12.33 -39.87
N GLY A 19 33.28 -12.56 -38.96
CA GLY A 19 33.56 -12.89 -37.56
C GLY A 19 33.92 -11.66 -36.71
N LYS A 20 33.81 -10.45 -37.26
CA LYS A 20 34.07 -9.19 -36.57
C LYS A 20 32.89 -8.25 -36.72
N ILE A 21 32.57 -7.54 -35.66
CA ILE A 21 31.50 -6.51 -35.70
C ILE A 21 32.15 -5.16 -35.96
N SER A 22 31.96 -4.64 -37.18
CA SER A 22 32.39 -3.28 -37.50
C SER A 22 31.39 -2.25 -36.91
N PHE A 23 31.88 -1.03 -36.64
CA PHE A 23 31.02 0.07 -36.18
C PHE A 23 29.86 0.37 -37.14
N LYS A 24 30.07 0.15 -38.43
CA LYS A 24 29.04 0.33 -39.47
C LYS A 24 27.92 -0.70 -39.35
N GLU A 25 28.25 -1.97 -39.11
CA GLU A 25 27.28 -3.06 -38.88
C GLU A 25 26.51 -2.85 -37.60
N TYR A 26 27.18 -2.46 -36.52
CA TYR A 26 26.53 -2.09 -35.27
C TYR A 26 25.53 -0.93 -35.47
N LEU A 27 25.89 0.11 -36.20
CA LEU A 27 24.97 1.22 -36.50
C LEU A 27 23.79 0.78 -37.37
N GLN A 28 24.00 -0.09 -38.35
CA GLN A 28 22.92 -0.64 -39.18
C GLN A 28 21.96 -1.50 -38.37
N PHE A 29 22.50 -2.36 -37.49
CA PHE A 29 21.68 -3.14 -36.55
C PHE A 29 20.86 -2.24 -35.64
N MET A 30 21.45 -1.23 -35.07
CA MET A 30 20.77 -0.26 -34.22
C MET A 30 19.68 0.54 -34.96
N LYS A 31 19.89 0.89 -36.24
CA LYS A 31 18.87 1.53 -37.08
C LYS A 31 17.69 0.60 -37.34
N LYS A 32 17.94 -0.65 -37.75
CA LYS A 32 16.88 -1.66 -37.98
C LYS A 32 16.08 -1.93 -36.70
N THR A 33 16.76 -2.05 -35.57
CA THR A 33 16.09 -2.27 -34.27
C THR A 33 15.24 -1.06 -33.87
N LYS A 34 15.64 0.18 -34.19
CA LYS A 34 14.84 1.39 -33.99
C LYS A 34 13.62 1.46 -34.91
N GLU A 35 13.72 1.00 -36.15
CA GLU A 35 12.61 0.98 -37.08
C GLU A 35 11.56 -0.08 -36.70
N HIS A 36 11.99 -1.31 -36.31
CA HIS A 36 11.10 -2.34 -35.76
C HIS A 36 10.38 -1.86 -34.49
N LYS A 37 11.10 -1.19 -33.57
CA LYS A 37 10.48 -0.62 -32.37
C LYS A 37 9.43 0.44 -32.69
N LYS A 38 9.65 1.30 -33.69
CA LYS A 38 8.65 2.30 -34.11
C LYS A 38 7.37 1.67 -34.66
N VAL A 39 7.49 0.53 -35.36
CA VAL A 39 6.34 -0.22 -35.90
C VAL A 39 5.57 -0.90 -34.77
N ASP A 40 6.28 -1.50 -33.80
CA ASP A 40 5.67 -2.09 -32.62
C ASP A 40 5.04 -1.04 -31.70
N GLU A 41 5.67 0.12 -31.56
CA GLU A 41 5.12 1.28 -30.83
C GLU A 41 3.78 1.75 -31.41
N LYS A 42 3.69 1.88 -32.74
CA LYS A 42 2.42 2.22 -33.43
C LYS A 42 1.36 1.14 -33.27
N ARG A 43 1.75 -0.14 -33.30
CA ARG A 43 0.85 -1.28 -33.07
C ARG A 43 0.32 -1.32 -31.63
N ILE A 44 1.17 -1.04 -30.65
CA ILE A 44 0.81 -0.96 -29.23
C ILE A 44 -0.11 0.23 -29.00
N GLN A 45 0.22 1.42 -29.54
CA GLN A 45 -0.62 2.62 -29.42
C GLN A 45 -2.01 2.45 -30.05
N ASN A 46 -2.12 1.67 -31.14
CA ASN A 46 -3.40 1.40 -31.81
C ASN A 46 -4.22 0.28 -31.14
N LYS A 47 -3.60 -0.58 -30.30
CA LYS A 47 -4.27 -1.68 -29.58
C LYS A 47 -4.59 -1.35 -28.14
N ALA A 48 -3.94 -0.37 -27.57
CA ALA A 48 -4.07 -0.03 -26.16
C ALA A 48 -4.98 1.17 -26.00
N GLY A 49 -6.02 1.00 -25.22
CA GLY A 49 -6.85 2.10 -24.74
C GLY A 49 -6.07 3.16 -23.95
N LYS A 50 -6.74 4.17 -23.46
CA LYS A 50 -6.17 5.16 -22.54
C LYS A 50 -5.50 4.43 -21.38
N GLY A 51 -4.33 4.84 -20.94
CA GLY A 51 -3.62 4.22 -19.80
C GLY A 51 -2.21 3.75 -20.11
N ILE A 52 -1.75 3.83 -21.38
CA ILE A 52 -0.36 3.56 -21.75
C ILE A 52 0.49 4.79 -21.52
N ILE A 53 1.56 4.62 -20.75
CA ILE A 53 2.54 5.68 -20.48
C ILE A 53 3.89 5.30 -21.08
N LYS A 54 4.48 6.26 -21.76
CA LYS A 54 5.82 6.15 -22.32
C LYS A 54 6.86 6.37 -21.21
N ILE A 55 7.70 5.35 -20.96
CA ILE A 55 8.76 5.41 -19.95
C ILE A 55 10.12 5.33 -20.68
N GLY A 56 10.95 6.33 -20.48
CA GLY A 56 12.32 6.38 -21.01
C GLY A 56 12.68 7.74 -21.59
N ASN A 57 13.95 8.13 -21.45
CA ASN A 57 14.51 9.30 -22.09
C ASN A 57 14.90 8.99 -23.54
N SER A 58 14.85 10.01 -24.39
CA SER A 58 15.21 9.93 -25.80
C SER A 58 16.62 9.33 -26.00
N GLY A 59 16.69 8.05 -26.34
CA GLY A 59 17.95 7.35 -26.64
C GLY A 59 18.03 5.89 -26.20
N GLU A 60 17.29 5.50 -25.17
CA GLU A 60 17.27 4.12 -24.67
C GLU A 60 15.96 3.40 -25.04
N SER A 61 15.92 2.07 -24.88
CA SER A 61 14.75 1.28 -25.21
C SER A 61 13.51 1.77 -24.47
N MET A 62 12.53 2.29 -25.22
CA MET A 62 11.27 2.73 -24.63
C MET A 62 10.47 1.52 -24.16
N ALA A 63 10.29 1.40 -22.85
CA ALA A 63 9.33 0.50 -22.27
C ALA A 63 7.97 1.22 -22.17
N TYR A 64 6.89 0.53 -22.57
CA TYR A 64 5.54 1.00 -22.34
C TYR A 64 4.99 0.29 -21.12
N GLN A 65 4.54 1.04 -20.15
CA GLN A 65 3.88 0.50 -18.97
C GLN A 65 2.43 0.98 -18.98
N GLN A 66 1.51 0.03 -18.85
CA GLN A 66 0.09 0.31 -18.80
C GLN A 66 -0.38 0.37 -17.35
N TYR A 67 -1.29 1.27 -17.03
CA TYR A 67 -2.04 1.25 -15.78
C TYR A 67 -3.52 0.95 -16.06
N SER A 68 -4.22 0.33 -15.09
CA SER A 68 -5.64 0.02 -15.21
C SER A 68 -6.49 1.26 -14.94
N GLU A 69 -7.35 1.62 -15.90
CA GLU A 69 -8.33 2.70 -15.73
C GLU A 69 -9.39 2.32 -14.69
N GLU A 70 -9.74 1.05 -14.61
CA GLU A 70 -10.67 0.50 -13.63
C GLU A 70 -10.12 0.63 -12.21
N GLU A 71 -8.84 0.28 -12.01
CA GLU A 71 -8.17 0.48 -10.72
C GLU A 71 -8.13 1.95 -10.34
N ARG A 72 -7.76 2.85 -11.27
CA ARG A 72 -7.78 4.29 -11.03
C ARG A 72 -9.17 4.77 -10.61
N ALA A 73 -10.21 4.39 -11.35
CA ALA A 73 -11.58 4.77 -11.06
C ALA A 73 -12.04 4.27 -9.69
N ALA A 74 -11.71 3.05 -9.32
CA ALA A 74 -12.00 2.48 -8.01
C ALA A 74 -11.31 3.26 -6.88
N TYR A 75 -10.01 3.57 -7.04
CA TYR A 75 -9.27 4.33 -6.02
C TYR A 75 -9.82 5.74 -5.84
N VAL A 76 -10.20 6.41 -6.92
CA VAL A 76 -10.83 7.74 -6.86
C VAL A 76 -12.14 7.70 -6.09
N LYS A 77 -12.99 6.69 -6.31
CA LYS A 77 -14.24 6.53 -5.54
C LYS A 77 -13.97 6.38 -4.05
N VAL A 78 -12.99 5.55 -3.67
CA VAL A 78 -12.60 5.38 -2.26
C VAL A 78 -12.05 6.68 -1.67
N ILE A 79 -11.21 7.41 -2.41
CA ILE A 79 -10.64 8.70 -1.97
C ILE A 79 -11.76 9.73 -1.75
N ASN A 80 -12.69 9.86 -2.68
CA ASN A 80 -13.82 10.77 -2.57
C ASN A 80 -14.68 10.46 -1.33
N LEU A 81 -14.92 9.17 -1.05
CA LEU A 81 -15.66 8.74 0.13
C LEU A 81 -14.87 9.01 1.42
N ALA A 82 -13.58 8.67 1.43
CA ALA A 82 -12.76 8.78 2.63
C ALA A 82 -12.50 10.20 3.10
N LEU A 83 -12.46 11.16 2.18
CA LEU A 83 -12.12 12.57 2.44
C LEU A 83 -13.26 13.53 2.15
N GLY A 84 -14.42 13.07 1.71
CA GLY A 84 -15.55 13.92 1.29
C GLY A 84 -16.08 14.86 2.39
N GLU A 85 -15.98 14.43 3.65
CA GLU A 85 -16.43 15.21 4.80
C GLU A 85 -15.34 16.15 5.38
N ASP A 86 -14.08 16.03 4.92
CA ASP A 86 -12.99 16.91 5.39
C ASP A 86 -13.11 18.29 4.73
N GLU A 87 -13.29 19.35 5.55
CA GLU A 87 -13.51 20.72 5.09
C GLU A 87 -12.35 21.23 4.20
N VAL A 88 -11.11 20.85 4.49
CA VAL A 88 -9.95 21.24 3.70
C VAL A 88 -9.95 20.56 2.34
N CYS A 89 -10.42 19.32 2.29
CA CYS A 89 -10.44 18.51 1.08
C CYS A 89 -11.60 18.87 0.13
N LYS A 90 -12.68 19.46 0.61
CA LYS A 90 -13.86 19.82 -0.21
C LYS A 90 -13.52 20.64 -1.46
N LYS A 91 -12.50 21.50 -1.40
CA LYS A 91 -12.05 22.28 -2.57
C LYS A 91 -11.33 21.46 -3.65
N TYR A 92 -10.87 20.24 -3.31
CA TYR A 92 -10.18 19.33 -4.22
C TYR A 92 -11.07 18.18 -4.67
N LEU A 93 -12.22 18.00 -4.03
CA LEU A 93 -13.17 16.90 -4.20
C LEU A 93 -14.55 17.40 -4.66
N PRO A 94 -15.37 16.58 -5.32
CA PRO A 94 -15.02 15.22 -5.77
C PRO A 94 -14.09 15.22 -6.98
N ILE A 95 -13.25 14.18 -7.09
CA ILE A 95 -12.46 13.89 -8.29
C ILE A 95 -13.32 13.03 -9.21
N ASP A 96 -13.32 13.29 -10.52
CA ASP A 96 -14.01 12.44 -11.50
C ASP A 96 -13.30 11.10 -11.66
N PRO A 97 -13.94 9.95 -11.32
CA PRO A 97 -13.34 8.63 -11.47
C PRO A 97 -12.93 8.27 -12.91
N ASN A 98 -13.57 8.90 -13.91
CA ASN A 98 -13.32 8.61 -15.33
C ASN A 98 -12.26 9.52 -15.95
N SER A 99 -11.66 10.42 -15.17
CA SER A 99 -10.64 11.36 -15.62
C SER A 99 -9.26 11.07 -15.01
N ASP A 100 -8.25 11.72 -15.54
CA ASP A 100 -6.88 11.68 -15.01
C ASP A 100 -6.62 12.77 -13.94
N GLU A 101 -7.66 13.48 -13.50
CA GLU A 101 -7.54 14.55 -12.51
C GLU A 101 -6.86 14.10 -11.21
N VAL A 102 -7.07 12.86 -10.78
CA VAL A 102 -6.46 12.32 -9.56
C VAL A 102 -4.95 12.58 -9.52
N PHE A 103 -4.26 12.44 -10.64
CA PHE A 103 -2.81 12.61 -10.67
C PHE A 103 -2.37 14.07 -10.46
N THR A 104 -3.17 15.02 -10.91
CA THR A 104 -2.91 16.46 -10.73
C THR A 104 -3.40 16.98 -9.40
N ARG A 105 -4.50 16.44 -8.85
CA ARG A 105 -5.06 16.81 -7.55
C ARG A 105 -4.11 16.49 -6.37
N PHE A 106 -3.23 15.51 -6.54
CA PHE A 106 -2.22 15.16 -5.54
C PHE A 106 -0.93 15.99 -5.62
N LYS A 107 -0.78 16.86 -6.63
CA LYS A 107 0.45 17.62 -6.90
C LYS A 107 0.91 18.50 -5.73
N ASN A 108 -0.03 19.11 -5.01
CA ASN A 108 0.26 20.01 -3.90
C ASN A 108 0.45 19.31 -2.54
N GLY A 109 0.31 17.98 -2.48
CA GLY A 109 0.54 17.16 -1.30
C GLY A 109 -0.57 17.19 -0.25
N VAL A 110 -1.57 18.08 -0.33
CA VAL A 110 -2.62 18.20 0.70
C VAL A 110 -3.43 16.91 0.83
N LEU A 111 -3.97 16.39 -0.29
CA LEU A 111 -4.74 15.15 -0.27
C LEU A 111 -3.91 13.96 0.22
N LEU A 112 -2.61 13.92 -0.07
CA LEU A 112 -1.72 12.88 0.44
C LEU A 112 -1.64 12.94 1.97
N CYS A 113 -1.38 14.11 2.55
CA CYS A 113 -1.31 14.30 3.99
C CYS A 113 -2.63 13.90 4.69
N LYS A 114 -3.76 14.33 4.14
CA LYS A 114 -5.09 14.03 4.70
C LYS A 114 -5.44 12.55 4.61
N LEU A 115 -5.07 11.86 3.52
CA LEU A 115 -5.26 10.40 3.41
C LEU A 115 -4.41 9.64 4.44
N ILE A 116 -3.19 10.08 4.73
CA ILE A 116 -2.37 9.47 5.77
C ILE A 116 -3.02 9.64 7.15
N ASN A 117 -3.53 10.84 7.46
CA ASN A 117 -4.29 11.06 8.69
C ASN A 117 -5.59 10.24 8.75
N ARG A 118 -6.20 9.93 7.59
CA ARG A 118 -7.38 9.03 7.54
C ARG A 118 -7.02 7.57 7.86
N ILE A 119 -5.80 7.13 7.50
CA ILE A 119 -5.30 5.80 7.87
C ILE A 119 -5.00 5.75 9.37
N GLN A 120 -4.28 6.75 9.87
CA GLN A 120 -3.90 6.86 11.27
C GLN A 120 -4.00 8.31 11.72
N GLU A 121 -5.02 8.60 12.52
CA GLU A 121 -5.31 9.94 13.02
C GLU A 121 -4.12 10.52 13.80
N GLY A 122 -3.83 11.81 13.56
CA GLY A 122 -2.77 12.53 14.24
C GLY A 122 -1.35 12.15 13.81
N THR A 123 -1.17 11.38 12.73
CA THR A 123 0.16 11.11 12.15
C THR A 123 0.82 12.39 11.66
N ILE A 124 0.03 13.29 11.07
CA ILE A 124 0.46 14.61 10.62
C ILE A 124 -0.35 15.65 11.40
N ASP A 125 0.32 16.64 12.02
CA ASP A 125 -0.35 17.79 12.58
C ASP A 125 -0.94 18.64 11.44
N ASP A 126 -2.26 18.86 11.47
CA ASP A 126 -2.96 19.62 10.43
C ASP A 126 -2.41 21.05 10.27
N ARG A 127 -1.84 21.64 11.35
CA ARG A 127 -1.21 22.97 11.32
C ARG A 127 0.10 23.00 10.52
N ALA A 128 0.73 21.84 10.32
CA ALA A 128 1.94 21.69 9.50
C ALA A 128 1.64 21.59 8.01
N ILE A 129 0.37 21.40 7.63
CA ILE A 129 -0.03 21.29 6.22
C ILE A 129 -0.28 22.70 5.67
N ASN A 130 0.40 23.06 4.60
CA ASN A 130 0.15 24.30 3.89
C ASN A 130 -1.16 24.18 3.08
N ILE A 131 -2.17 24.98 3.43
CA ILE A 131 -3.53 24.92 2.81
C ILE A 131 -3.95 26.24 2.13
N LYS A 132 -3.02 27.15 1.89
CA LYS A 132 -3.28 28.47 1.26
C LYS A 132 -3.77 28.29 -0.18
N ASP A 133 -4.66 29.16 -0.65
CA ASP A 133 -5.23 29.09 -2.00
C ASP A 133 -4.16 29.26 -3.10
N ASN A 134 -3.18 30.12 -2.88
CA ASN A 134 -2.06 30.36 -3.79
C ASN A 134 -0.77 29.80 -3.17
N MET A 135 -0.66 28.48 -3.12
CA MET A 135 0.58 27.83 -2.69
C MET A 135 1.69 28.03 -3.73
N ASN A 136 2.86 28.42 -3.26
CA ASN A 136 4.05 28.41 -4.09
C ASN A 136 4.68 26.99 -4.12
N VAL A 137 5.64 26.78 -5.01
CA VAL A 137 6.32 25.49 -5.19
C VAL A 137 6.96 24.98 -3.89
N PHE A 138 7.44 25.87 -3.02
CA PHE A 138 8.06 25.48 -1.75
C PHE A 138 7.01 24.88 -0.79
N ASN A 139 5.83 25.50 -0.67
CA ASN A 139 4.74 24.97 0.16
C ASN A 139 4.25 23.61 -0.35
N GLU A 140 4.12 23.43 -1.68
CA GLU A 140 3.78 22.14 -2.28
C GLU A 140 4.83 21.07 -1.96
N MET A 141 6.12 21.41 -2.06
CA MET A 141 7.23 20.51 -1.76
C MET A 141 7.28 20.11 -0.28
N GLU A 142 7.01 21.07 0.63
CA GLU A 142 6.92 20.80 2.07
C GLU A 142 5.78 19.82 2.37
N ASN A 143 4.57 20.05 1.83
CA ASN A 143 3.46 19.13 1.99
C ASN A 143 3.79 17.73 1.45
N LEU A 144 4.37 17.64 0.25
CA LEU A 144 4.77 16.36 -0.34
C LEU A 144 5.83 15.65 0.50
N LYS A 145 6.84 16.39 1.01
CA LYS A 145 7.85 15.83 1.91
C LYS A 145 7.21 15.30 3.19
N LEU A 146 6.34 16.08 3.79
CA LEU A 146 5.60 15.71 5.00
C LEU A 146 4.74 14.47 4.77
N GLY A 147 3.91 14.47 3.72
CA GLY A 147 3.03 13.35 3.39
C GLY A 147 3.79 12.06 3.04
N LEU A 148 4.91 12.15 2.29
CA LEU A 148 5.74 10.99 1.96
C LEU A 148 6.48 10.42 3.19
N SER A 149 6.97 11.30 4.08
CA SER A 149 7.59 10.87 5.32
C SER A 149 6.58 10.16 6.23
N ALA A 150 5.41 10.74 6.38
CA ALA A 150 4.31 10.13 7.12
C ALA A 150 3.80 8.83 6.49
N ALA A 151 3.77 8.74 5.15
CA ALA A 151 3.45 7.49 4.46
C ALA A 151 4.41 6.36 4.82
N LYS A 152 5.72 6.66 4.91
CA LYS A 152 6.71 5.67 5.38
C LYS A 152 6.45 5.22 6.81
N SER A 153 6.14 6.16 7.72
CA SER A 153 5.91 5.83 9.14
C SER A 153 4.70 4.93 9.36
N VAL A 154 3.68 4.98 8.49
CA VAL A 154 2.54 4.05 8.51
C VAL A 154 2.77 2.78 7.69
N GLY A 155 4.00 2.54 7.21
CA GLY A 155 4.39 1.29 6.54
C GLY A 155 4.21 1.26 5.02
N ILE A 156 3.91 2.40 4.37
CA ILE A 156 3.81 2.48 2.90
C ILE A 156 5.20 2.42 2.27
N LYS A 157 5.36 1.53 1.30
CA LYS A 157 6.62 1.35 0.56
C LYS A 157 6.73 2.37 -0.57
N LEU A 158 7.73 3.26 -0.50
CA LEU A 158 7.99 4.31 -1.49
C LEU A 158 9.14 3.93 -2.43
N ILE A 159 8.94 2.88 -3.24
CA ILE A 159 9.98 2.43 -4.19
C ILE A 159 10.00 3.36 -5.40
N GLY A 160 11.10 4.12 -5.57
CA GLY A 160 11.27 5.05 -6.68
C GLY A 160 10.33 6.26 -6.66
N VAL A 161 9.79 6.60 -5.49
CA VAL A 161 8.86 7.73 -5.31
C VAL A 161 9.46 8.80 -4.42
N ASN A 162 9.38 10.03 -4.90
CA ASN A 162 9.80 11.26 -4.22
C ASN A 162 8.83 12.41 -4.55
N GLN A 163 9.13 13.62 -4.12
CA GLN A 163 8.29 14.80 -4.39
C GLN A 163 8.13 15.06 -5.90
N ASP A 164 9.20 14.87 -6.70
CA ASP A 164 9.16 15.10 -8.14
C ASP A 164 8.22 14.12 -8.86
N THR A 165 7.99 12.93 -8.28
CA THR A 165 6.99 12.00 -8.79
C THR A 165 5.61 12.63 -8.90
N PHE A 166 5.20 13.39 -7.90
CA PHE A 166 3.90 14.09 -7.88
C PHE A 166 3.93 15.38 -8.69
N ARG A 167 5.01 16.14 -8.64
CA ARG A 167 5.15 17.40 -9.39
C ARG A 167 5.16 17.18 -10.90
N GLU A 168 5.87 16.15 -11.36
CA GLU A 168 5.96 15.75 -12.77
C GLU A 168 4.79 14.88 -13.20
N VAL A 169 3.85 14.58 -12.30
CA VAL A 169 2.64 13.80 -12.55
C VAL A 169 2.98 12.41 -13.13
N LYS A 170 3.93 11.69 -12.50
CA LYS A 170 4.29 10.32 -12.90
C LYS A 170 3.17 9.34 -12.50
N LYS A 171 2.26 9.07 -13.41
CA LYS A 171 0.98 8.38 -13.15
C LYS A 171 1.15 7.01 -12.49
N ILE A 172 2.06 6.15 -12.98
CA ILE A 172 2.22 4.77 -12.50
C ILE A 172 2.71 4.71 -11.05
N PRO A 173 3.82 5.38 -10.65
CA PRO A 173 4.23 5.37 -9.25
C PRO A 173 3.22 6.06 -8.33
N ILE A 174 2.51 7.11 -8.79
CA ILE A 174 1.41 7.71 -8.00
C ILE A 174 0.32 6.68 -7.76
N LEU A 175 -0.15 5.96 -8.80
CA LEU A 175 -1.18 4.94 -8.66
C LEU A 175 -0.74 3.78 -7.75
N GLY A 176 0.55 3.44 -7.78
CA GLY A 176 1.14 2.43 -6.88
C GLY A 176 1.09 2.83 -5.40
N ILE A 177 1.28 4.12 -5.09
CA ILE A 177 1.10 4.64 -3.72
C ILE A 177 -0.38 4.70 -3.37
N LEU A 178 -1.22 5.22 -4.27
CA LEU A 178 -2.66 5.32 -4.04
C LEU A 178 -3.28 3.94 -3.77
N TRP A 179 -2.81 2.89 -4.46
CA TRP A 179 -3.21 1.52 -4.14
C TRP A 179 -2.93 1.15 -2.68
N GLN A 180 -1.70 1.39 -2.20
CA GLN A 180 -1.33 1.05 -0.82
C GLN A 180 -2.19 1.82 0.19
N ILE A 181 -2.40 3.12 -0.05
CA ILE A 181 -3.22 4.00 0.80
C ILE A 181 -4.69 3.52 0.81
N VAL A 182 -5.30 3.34 -0.37
CA VAL A 182 -6.69 2.92 -0.53
C VAL A 182 -6.92 1.56 0.12
N LYS A 183 -5.97 0.62 -0.06
CA LYS A 183 -6.02 -0.68 0.60
C LYS A 183 -6.04 -0.53 2.12
N MET A 184 -5.20 0.31 2.69
CA MET A 184 -5.16 0.54 4.15
C MET A 184 -6.45 1.19 4.65
N VAL A 185 -6.99 2.17 3.93
CA VAL A 185 -8.26 2.84 4.28
C VAL A 185 -9.42 1.84 4.29
N VAL A 186 -9.55 1.02 3.25
CA VAL A 186 -10.68 0.09 3.11
C VAL A 186 -10.57 -1.09 4.10
N LEU A 187 -9.35 -1.56 4.37
CA LEU A 187 -9.08 -2.66 5.29
C LEU A 187 -8.96 -2.20 6.76
N GLU A 188 -9.10 -0.92 7.07
CA GLU A 188 -8.96 -0.38 8.43
C GLU A 188 -9.83 -1.12 9.45
N LYS A 189 -11.09 -1.43 9.09
CA LYS A 189 -12.03 -2.13 9.95
C LYS A 189 -11.71 -3.64 10.08
N VAL A 190 -10.93 -4.20 9.17
CA VAL A 190 -10.54 -5.62 9.19
C VAL A 190 -9.39 -5.81 10.18
N SER A 191 -9.65 -5.49 11.44
CA SER A 191 -8.70 -5.65 12.55
C SER A 191 -9.47 -5.89 13.84
N LEU A 192 -8.93 -6.67 14.75
CA LEU A 192 -9.55 -6.95 16.07
C LEU A 192 -9.74 -5.66 16.87
N LYS A 193 -8.88 -4.68 16.71
CA LYS A 193 -8.96 -3.37 17.39
C LYS A 193 -10.22 -2.60 17.00
N LYS A 194 -10.57 -2.60 15.72
CA LYS A 194 -11.73 -1.88 15.18
C LYS A 194 -13.00 -2.74 15.18
N TYR A 195 -12.82 -4.05 15.08
CA TYR A 195 -13.91 -5.00 14.96
C TYR A 195 -13.67 -6.24 15.84
N PRO A 196 -13.98 -6.16 17.15
CA PRO A 196 -13.74 -7.25 18.11
C PRO A 196 -14.45 -8.57 17.74
N GLN A 197 -15.56 -8.51 17.00
CA GLN A 197 -16.29 -9.70 16.52
C GLN A 197 -15.43 -10.65 15.68
N LEU A 198 -14.29 -10.19 15.17
CA LEU A 198 -13.32 -11.04 14.46
C LEU A 198 -12.78 -12.19 15.34
N VAL A 199 -12.96 -12.14 16.67
CA VAL A 199 -12.67 -13.25 17.57
C VAL A 199 -13.42 -14.53 17.18
N ARG A 200 -14.62 -14.40 16.55
CA ARG A 200 -15.40 -15.53 16.03
C ARG A 200 -14.68 -16.31 14.93
N LEU A 201 -13.60 -15.79 14.39
CA LEU A 201 -12.80 -16.47 13.37
C LEU A 201 -11.70 -17.36 13.95
N LEU A 202 -11.58 -17.46 15.29
CA LEU A 202 -10.67 -18.39 15.93
C LEU A 202 -11.03 -19.84 15.53
N LYS A 203 -10.00 -20.62 15.22
CA LYS A 203 -10.13 -22.05 14.98
C LYS A 203 -9.85 -22.83 16.26
N ASP A 204 -10.30 -24.07 16.31
CA ASP A 204 -10.04 -24.96 17.44
C ASP A 204 -8.53 -25.08 17.69
N GLY A 205 -8.11 -24.77 18.92
CA GLY A 205 -6.71 -24.83 19.34
C GLY A 205 -5.87 -23.58 19.01
N GLU A 206 -6.45 -22.53 18.39
CA GLU A 206 -5.77 -21.24 18.20
C GLU A 206 -6.02 -20.29 19.38
N GLU A 207 -5.03 -19.45 19.64
CA GLU A 207 -5.14 -18.35 20.60
C GLU A 207 -5.41 -17.01 19.87
N LEU A 208 -5.92 -16.02 20.61
CA LEU A 208 -6.22 -14.70 20.08
C LEU A 208 -4.99 -14.03 19.45
N ASN A 209 -3.80 -14.28 20.00
CA ASN A 209 -2.53 -13.82 19.44
C ASN A 209 -2.27 -14.33 18.01
N ASP A 210 -2.82 -15.47 17.62
CA ASP A 210 -2.65 -16.01 16.27
C ASP A 210 -3.48 -15.23 15.25
N LEU A 211 -4.66 -14.74 15.66
CA LEU A 211 -5.43 -13.79 14.84
C LEU A 211 -4.73 -12.42 14.70
N LEU A 212 -4.12 -11.92 15.77
CA LEU A 212 -3.40 -10.63 15.76
C LEU A 212 -2.20 -10.64 14.80
N LYS A 213 -1.56 -11.79 14.58
CA LYS A 213 -0.44 -11.95 13.63
C LYS A 213 -0.89 -11.97 12.16
N LEU A 214 -2.18 -12.15 11.90
CA LEU A 214 -2.68 -12.19 10.53
C LEU A 214 -2.75 -10.79 9.91
N SER A 215 -2.35 -10.69 8.65
CA SER A 215 -2.60 -9.47 7.89
C SER A 215 -4.11 -9.25 7.70
N PRO A 216 -4.57 -8.01 7.53
CA PRO A 216 -5.98 -7.72 7.24
C PRO A 216 -6.53 -8.49 6.04
N GLU A 217 -5.71 -8.72 5.00
CA GLU A 217 -6.10 -9.55 3.84
C GLU A 217 -6.34 -11.01 4.23
N ASN A 218 -5.48 -11.58 5.11
CA ASN A 218 -5.64 -12.95 5.58
C ASN A 218 -6.83 -13.08 6.54
N LEU A 219 -7.11 -12.07 7.36
CA LEU A 219 -8.33 -12.02 8.17
C LEU A 219 -9.57 -11.97 7.28
N LEU A 220 -9.54 -11.20 6.20
CA LEU A 220 -10.64 -11.10 5.23
C LEU A 220 -10.88 -12.44 4.50
N LEU A 221 -9.81 -13.15 4.11
CA LEU A 221 -9.89 -14.50 3.54
C LEU A 221 -10.50 -15.49 4.56
N ARG A 222 -10.05 -15.41 5.82
CA ARG A 222 -10.57 -16.26 6.90
C ARG A 222 -12.06 -15.99 7.16
N TRP A 223 -12.46 -14.71 7.18
CA TRP A 223 -13.86 -14.31 7.31
C TRP A 223 -14.73 -14.85 6.17
N PHE A 224 -14.26 -14.73 4.94
CA PHE A 224 -14.98 -15.24 3.77
C PHE A 224 -15.20 -16.76 3.91
N ASN A 225 -14.15 -17.51 4.21
CA ASN A 225 -14.20 -18.97 4.38
C ASN A 225 -15.05 -19.40 5.58
N PHE A 226 -15.08 -18.62 6.66
CA PHE A 226 -15.98 -18.83 7.79
C PHE A 226 -17.45 -18.84 7.34
N HIS A 227 -17.85 -17.86 6.53
CA HIS A 227 -19.22 -17.82 6.00
C HIS A 227 -19.51 -18.91 4.97
N LEU A 228 -18.55 -19.27 4.12
CA LEU A 228 -18.71 -20.42 3.21
C LEU A 228 -18.94 -21.71 3.98
N LYS A 229 -18.17 -21.93 5.06
CA LYS A 229 -18.34 -23.10 5.95
C LYS A 229 -19.73 -23.10 6.61
N ASN A 230 -20.19 -21.96 7.11
CA ASN A 230 -21.52 -21.83 7.73
C ASN A 230 -22.66 -22.02 6.72
N ALA A 231 -22.42 -21.73 5.44
CA ALA A 231 -23.34 -22.05 4.35
C ALA A 231 -23.26 -23.51 3.87
N ASN A 232 -22.45 -24.36 4.52
CA ASN A 232 -22.14 -25.73 4.10
C ASN A 232 -21.60 -25.82 2.65
N TYR A 233 -20.89 -24.79 2.18
CA TYR A 233 -20.29 -24.78 0.86
C TYR A 233 -18.93 -25.52 0.88
N PRO A 234 -18.70 -26.50 -0.03
CA PRO A 234 -17.58 -27.45 0.12
C PRO A 234 -16.21 -26.88 -0.27
N LYS A 235 -16.15 -25.69 -0.89
CA LYS A 235 -14.90 -25.11 -1.40
C LYS A 235 -14.55 -23.86 -0.60
N GLU A 236 -13.26 -23.69 -0.30
CA GLU A 236 -12.69 -22.48 0.30
C GLU A 236 -12.04 -21.60 -0.78
N ILE A 237 -11.81 -20.32 -0.46
CA ILE A 237 -10.97 -19.42 -1.23
C ILE A 237 -9.58 -19.32 -0.60
N LYS A 238 -8.55 -19.25 -1.43
CA LYS A 238 -7.16 -19.02 -1.04
C LYS A 238 -6.64 -17.65 -1.51
N ASN A 239 -7.35 -17.04 -2.44
CA ASN A 239 -6.99 -15.75 -3.02
C ASN A 239 -8.25 -15.03 -3.55
N PHE A 240 -8.11 -13.72 -3.81
CA PHE A 240 -9.12 -12.89 -4.43
C PHE A 240 -8.89 -12.72 -5.95
N GLU A 241 -8.32 -13.74 -6.58
CA GLU A 241 -8.06 -13.81 -8.03
C GLU A 241 -8.88 -14.94 -8.65
N ASP A 242 -8.25 -16.09 -8.85
CA ASP A 242 -8.84 -17.24 -9.55
C ASP A 242 -10.02 -17.85 -8.80
N ASP A 243 -9.99 -17.81 -7.48
CA ASP A 243 -11.00 -18.48 -6.65
C ASP A 243 -12.37 -17.77 -6.66
N VAL A 244 -12.45 -16.53 -7.16
CA VAL A 244 -13.68 -15.72 -7.15
C VAL A 244 -14.18 -15.35 -8.55
N LYS A 245 -13.47 -15.72 -9.62
CA LYS A 245 -13.80 -15.38 -11.02
C LYS A 245 -15.17 -15.87 -11.46
N ASP A 246 -15.57 -17.05 -11.01
CA ASP A 246 -16.86 -17.65 -11.34
C ASP A 246 -18.03 -17.04 -10.59
N SER A 247 -17.76 -16.15 -9.63
CA SER A 247 -18.75 -15.47 -8.78
C SER A 247 -19.59 -16.39 -7.86
N GLU A 248 -19.47 -17.71 -7.93
CA GLU A 248 -20.28 -18.64 -7.15
C GLU A 248 -20.13 -18.39 -5.65
N LYS A 249 -18.87 -18.26 -5.19
CA LYS A 249 -18.57 -18.07 -3.78
C LYS A 249 -19.06 -16.71 -3.25
N TYR A 250 -19.07 -15.67 -4.09
CA TYR A 250 -19.70 -14.39 -3.73
C TYR A 250 -21.21 -14.51 -3.55
N ILE A 251 -21.89 -15.27 -4.43
CA ILE A 251 -23.34 -15.51 -4.29
C ILE A 251 -23.64 -16.22 -2.98
N VAL A 252 -22.88 -17.28 -2.67
CA VAL A 252 -23.03 -18.05 -1.42
C VAL A 252 -22.75 -17.15 -0.20
N LEU A 253 -21.67 -16.36 -0.23
CA LEU A 253 -21.34 -15.41 0.83
C LEU A 253 -22.49 -14.44 1.08
N LEU A 254 -22.94 -13.74 0.04
CA LEU A 254 -23.98 -12.71 0.16
C LEU A 254 -25.31 -13.29 0.66
N ASN A 255 -25.69 -14.49 0.18
CA ASN A 255 -26.87 -15.19 0.70
C ASN A 255 -26.71 -15.60 2.15
N GLN A 256 -25.52 -16.06 2.57
CA GLN A 256 -25.24 -16.40 3.97
C GLN A 256 -25.30 -15.17 4.89
N LEU A 257 -24.88 -13.99 4.40
CA LEU A 257 -24.94 -12.74 5.16
C LEU A 257 -26.37 -12.20 5.31
N ASP A 258 -27.21 -12.31 4.27
CA ASP A 258 -28.60 -11.88 4.30
C ASP A 258 -29.44 -12.71 3.30
N LYS A 259 -30.08 -13.77 3.85
CA LYS A 259 -30.90 -14.71 3.05
C LYS A 259 -32.18 -14.09 2.47
N GLU A 260 -32.69 -13.05 3.12
CA GLU A 260 -33.93 -12.40 2.65
C GLU A 260 -33.68 -11.51 1.46
N LYS A 261 -32.54 -10.78 1.45
CA LYS A 261 -32.21 -9.82 0.39
C LYS A 261 -31.40 -10.41 -0.76
N CYS A 262 -30.59 -11.42 -0.48
CA CYS A 262 -29.65 -11.97 -1.45
C CYS A 262 -30.03 -13.38 -1.88
N SER A 263 -30.58 -13.52 -3.10
CA SER A 263 -30.96 -14.84 -3.63
C SER A 263 -29.75 -15.62 -4.16
N THR A 264 -29.94 -16.96 -4.24
CA THR A 264 -28.97 -17.87 -4.85
C THR A 264 -29.21 -18.12 -6.34
N ASP A 265 -30.17 -17.42 -6.97
CA ASP A 265 -30.55 -17.62 -8.40
C ASP A 265 -29.38 -17.49 -9.36
N GLY A 266 -28.41 -16.65 -9.01
CA GLY A 266 -27.18 -16.47 -9.79
C GLY A 266 -26.34 -17.73 -9.95
N LEU A 267 -26.51 -18.77 -9.11
CA LEU A 267 -25.82 -20.05 -9.28
C LEU A 267 -26.27 -20.80 -10.53
N GLN A 268 -27.48 -20.51 -11.05
CA GLN A 268 -28.02 -21.09 -12.27
C GLN A 268 -27.61 -20.32 -13.55
N GLU A 269 -27.11 -19.10 -13.41
CA GLU A 269 -26.66 -18.29 -14.55
C GLU A 269 -25.35 -18.83 -15.12
N GLN A 270 -25.32 -19.09 -16.42
CA GLN A 270 -24.14 -19.65 -17.12
C GLN A 270 -23.16 -18.57 -17.61
N ASP A 271 -23.69 -17.38 -17.93
CA ASP A 271 -22.87 -16.25 -18.33
C ASP A 271 -22.18 -15.64 -17.11
N LEU A 272 -20.84 -15.73 -17.06
CA LEU A 272 -20.05 -15.25 -15.95
C LEU A 272 -20.24 -13.75 -15.67
N ASN A 273 -20.40 -12.92 -16.70
CA ASN A 273 -20.62 -11.47 -16.52
C ASN A 273 -22.01 -11.18 -15.95
N LYS A 274 -23.04 -11.90 -16.40
CA LYS A 274 -24.38 -11.78 -15.81
C LYS A 274 -24.39 -12.28 -14.37
N ARG A 275 -23.72 -13.39 -14.09
CA ARG A 275 -23.56 -13.91 -12.73
C ARG A 275 -22.86 -12.91 -11.84
N ALA A 276 -21.77 -12.30 -12.29
CA ALA A 276 -21.07 -11.24 -11.57
C ALA A 276 -21.96 -9.99 -11.37
N GLN A 277 -22.82 -9.66 -12.35
CA GLN A 277 -23.80 -8.58 -12.18
C GLN A 277 -24.78 -8.87 -11.06
N ILE A 278 -25.27 -10.10 -10.94
CA ILE A 278 -26.17 -10.53 -9.84
C ILE A 278 -25.45 -10.38 -8.48
N VAL A 279 -24.15 -10.70 -8.39
CA VAL A 279 -23.34 -10.47 -7.19
C VAL A 279 -23.35 -8.98 -6.82
N LEU A 280 -23.11 -8.08 -7.78
CA LEU A 280 -23.10 -6.64 -7.52
C LEU A 280 -24.49 -6.12 -7.12
N ASP A 281 -25.55 -6.63 -7.72
CA ASP A 281 -26.92 -6.23 -7.39
C ASP A 281 -27.33 -6.74 -5.99
N ASN A 282 -26.95 -7.96 -5.61
CA ASN A 282 -27.14 -8.46 -4.26
C ASN A 282 -26.33 -7.68 -3.24
N SER A 283 -25.05 -7.34 -3.53
CA SER A 283 -24.24 -6.56 -2.61
C SER A 283 -24.83 -5.17 -2.32
N LYS A 284 -25.45 -4.51 -3.31
CA LYS A 284 -26.15 -3.24 -3.12
C LYS A 284 -27.34 -3.36 -2.16
N LYS A 285 -28.06 -4.49 -2.17
CA LYS A 285 -29.21 -4.71 -1.29
C LYS A 285 -28.82 -4.76 0.20
N ILE A 286 -27.58 -5.13 0.49
CA ILE A 286 -27.01 -5.11 1.86
C ILE A 286 -26.22 -3.82 2.15
N GLY A 287 -26.34 -2.79 1.30
CA GLY A 287 -25.72 -1.49 1.51
C GLY A 287 -24.24 -1.42 1.13
N THR A 288 -23.73 -2.36 0.34
CA THR A 288 -22.33 -2.35 -0.09
C THR A 288 -22.14 -1.42 -1.28
N GLU A 289 -21.24 -0.44 -1.13
CA GLU A 289 -20.76 0.35 -2.26
C GLU A 289 -19.80 -0.44 -3.14
N SER A 290 -20.08 -0.47 -4.43
CA SER A 290 -19.29 -1.24 -5.38
C SER A 290 -18.27 -0.36 -6.10
N TYR A 291 -17.01 -0.74 -5.99
CA TYR A 291 -15.87 -0.12 -6.69
C TYR A 291 -15.41 -0.95 -7.90
N ILE A 292 -16.10 -2.04 -8.21
CA ILE A 292 -15.72 -3.06 -9.17
C ILE A 292 -16.82 -3.23 -10.23
N THR A 293 -16.46 -3.71 -11.41
CA THR A 293 -17.39 -4.08 -12.49
C THR A 293 -17.47 -5.61 -12.62
N PRO A 294 -18.54 -6.15 -13.29
CA PRO A 294 -18.62 -7.57 -13.59
C PRO A 294 -17.39 -8.12 -14.31
N LYS A 295 -16.85 -7.34 -15.25
CA LYS A 295 -15.64 -7.72 -16.01
C LYS A 295 -14.42 -7.88 -15.13
N ASP A 296 -14.27 -7.03 -14.10
CA ASP A 296 -13.14 -7.11 -13.18
C ASP A 296 -13.20 -8.35 -12.29
N ILE A 297 -14.41 -8.76 -11.87
CA ILE A 297 -14.62 -10.00 -11.12
C ILE A 297 -14.22 -11.18 -11.99
N VAL A 298 -14.75 -11.27 -13.19
CA VAL A 298 -14.48 -12.35 -14.15
C VAL A 298 -13.01 -12.40 -14.58
N ALA A 299 -12.36 -11.24 -14.71
CA ALA A 299 -10.92 -11.15 -14.98
C ALA A 299 -10.06 -11.59 -13.78
N GLY A 300 -10.62 -11.65 -12.57
CA GLY A 300 -9.89 -11.97 -11.35
C GLY A 300 -8.94 -10.85 -10.92
N ASN A 301 -9.36 -9.57 -11.09
CA ASN A 301 -8.54 -8.46 -10.62
C ASN A 301 -8.42 -8.50 -9.10
N LYS A 302 -7.27 -8.99 -8.61
CA LYS A 302 -6.99 -9.18 -7.18
C LYS A 302 -7.27 -7.93 -6.36
N LYS A 303 -6.78 -6.78 -6.80
CA LYS A 303 -6.90 -5.53 -6.06
C LYS A 303 -8.37 -5.12 -5.91
N LEU A 304 -9.12 -5.14 -7.01
CA LEU A 304 -10.52 -4.75 -7.01
C LEU A 304 -11.40 -5.75 -6.26
N ASN A 305 -11.14 -7.06 -6.39
CA ASN A 305 -11.84 -8.07 -5.62
C ASN A 305 -11.54 -7.97 -4.11
N THR A 306 -10.30 -7.63 -3.72
CA THR A 306 -9.96 -7.38 -2.31
C THR A 306 -10.74 -6.17 -1.76
N LEU A 307 -10.78 -5.05 -2.50
CA LEU A 307 -11.56 -3.87 -2.10
C LEU A 307 -13.04 -4.17 -2.01
N PHE A 308 -13.60 -4.92 -2.96
CA PHE A 308 -15.01 -5.29 -2.98
C PHE A 308 -15.37 -6.20 -1.80
N THR A 309 -14.55 -7.21 -1.53
CA THR A 309 -14.77 -8.11 -0.37
C THR A 309 -14.69 -7.35 0.95
N ALA A 310 -13.74 -6.43 1.08
CA ALA A 310 -13.64 -5.58 2.26
C ALA A 310 -14.83 -4.61 2.38
N ALA A 311 -15.37 -4.10 1.28
CA ALA A 311 -16.60 -3.32 1.28
C ALA A 311 -17.82 -4.12 1.77
N ILE A 312 -17.95 -5.39 1.34
CA ILE A 312 -18.99 -6.30 1.85
C ILE A 312 -18.82 -6.49 3.35
N PHE A 313 -17.60 -6.81 3.83
CA PHE A 313 -17.31 -6.95 5.26
C PHE A 313 -17.70 -5.69 6.05
N ASN A 314 -17.33 -4.51 5.55
CA ASN A 314 -17.60 -3.23 6.19
C ASN A 314 -19.09 -2.89 6.26
N SER A 315 -19.88 -3.36 5.31
CA SER A 315 -21.35 -3.16 5.25
C SER A 315 -22.10 -4.18 6.10
N CYS A 316 -21.70 -5.45 6.03
CA CYS A 316 -22.33 -6.55 6.74
C CYS A 316 -21.30 -7.64 7.03
N SER A 317 -20.77 -7.69 8.24
CA SER A 317 -19.81 -8.73 8.61
C SER A 317 -20.46 -10.08 8.89
N GLY A 318 -21.73 -10.10 9.26
CA GLY A 318 -22.46 -11.32 9.64
C GLY A 318 -21.86 -12.08 10.83
N LEU A 319 -21.00 -11.43 11.63
CA LEU A 319 -20.39 -12.02 12.81
C LEU A 319 -21.18 -11.64 14.08
N ASP A 320 -21.44 -12.61 14.92
CA ASP A 320 -22.09 -12.38 16.22
C ASP A 320 -21.20 -11.53 17.14
N PRO A 321 -21.80 -10.70 18.01
CA PRO A 321 -21.04 -9.97 19.02
C PRO A 321 -20.18 -10.89 19.87
N PRO A 322 -18.97 -10.47 20.30
CA PRO A 322 -18.18 -11.22 21.26
C PRO A 322 -18.90 -11.29 22.61
N THR A 323 -18.65 -12.33 23.38
CA THR A 323 -19.05 -12.37 24.78
C THR A 323 -18.26 -11.32 25.59
N GLU A 324 -18.75 -10.97 26.79
CA GLU A 324 -18.03 -10.03 27.68
C GLU A 324 -16.60 -10.49 27.98
N GLN A 325 -16.41 -11.81 28.18
CA GLN A 325 -15.10 -12.42 28.41
C GLN A 325 -14.16 -12.24 27.21
N GLU A 326 -14.62 -12.59 26.00
CA GLU A 326 -13.86 -12.47 24.76
C GLU A 326 -13.52 -11.00 24.45
N ALA A 327 -14.46 -10.09 24.71
CA ALA A 327 -14.23 -8.65 24.54
C ALA A 327 -13.19 -8.13 25.52
N TYR A 328 -13.22 -8.59 26.78
CA TYR A 328 -12.23 -8.24 27.80
C TYR A 328 -10.83 -8.75 27.44
N GLU A 329 -10.73 -10.02 27.03
CA GLU A 329 -9.45 -10.63 26.62
C GLU A 329 -8.85 -9.92 25.39
N ALA A 330 -9.68 -9.59 24.39
CA ALA A 330 -9.27 -8.84 23.23
C ALA A 330 -8.78 -7.42 23.62
N ALA A 331 -9.52 -6.72 24.48
CA ALA A 331 -9.15 -5.40 24.96
C ALA A 331 -7.81 -5.42 25.72
N LYS A 332 -7.61 -6.40 26.61
CA LYS A 332 -6.38 -6.56 27.37
C LYS A 332 -5.16 -6.78 26.48
N LEU A 333 -5.27 -7.66 25.49
CA LEU A 333 -4.18 -7.90 24.53
C LEU A 333 -3.88 -6.68 23.66
N LEU A 334 -4.92 -5.91 23.29
CA LEU A 334 -4.76 -4.66 22.52
C LEU A 334 -4.22 -3.51 23.37
N GLU A 335 -4.37 -3.54 24.70
CA GLU A 335 -3.72 -2.60 25.61
C GLU A 335 -2.21 -2.85 25.73
N ASP A 336 -1.79 -4.12 25.68
CA ASP A 336 -0.37 -4.47 25.66
C ASP A 336 0.29 -4.13 24.32
N ASP A 337 -0.49 -4.10 23.21
CA ASP A 337 -0.04 -3.64 21.88
C ASP A 337 -0.30 -2.13 21.72
N LYS A 338 0.14 -1.34 22.69
CA LYS A 338 0.00 0.13 22.64
C LYS A 338 0.71 0.67 21.40
N GLU A 339 -0.06 1.01 20.38
CA GLU A 339 0.37 2.08 19.46
C GLU A 339 0.88 3.23 20.34
N GLY A 340 2.15 3.55 20.24
CA GLY A 340 2.80 4.53 21.08
C GLY A 340 2.01 5.82 21.23
N THR A 341 2.25 6.57 22.29
CA THR A 341 1.62 7.87 22.52
C THR A 341 1.77 8.76 21.29
N ARG A 342 1.00 9.84 21.20
CA ARG A 342 1.15 10.83 20.12
C ARG A 342 2.60 11.31 20.00
N GLU A 343 3.28 11.45 21.14
CA GLU A 343 4.69 11.83 21.22
C GLU A 343 5.59 10.76 20.62
N GLU A 344 5.38 9.48 20.96
CA GLU A 344 6.14 8.36 20.39
C GLU A 344 6.00 8.33 18.86
N ARG A 345 4.78 8.45 18.34
CA ARG A 345 4.53 8.49 16.89
C ARG A 345 5.25 9.67 16.23
N THR A 346 5.25 10.84 16.88
CA THR A 346 5.93 12.04 16.37
C THR A 346 7.44 11.83 16.33
N TYR A 347 8.03 11.29 17.40
CA TYR A 347 9.47 10.99 17.44
C TYR A 347 9.84 9.91 16.43
N ARG A 348 9.08 8.84 16.32
CA ARG A 348 9.30 7.77 15.35
C ARG A 348 9.26 8.29 13.90
N MET A 349 8.27 9.12 13.58
CA MET A 349 8.16 9.77 12.28
C MET A 349 9.38 10.67 11.98
N TRP A 350 9.78 11.47 12.95
CA TRP A 350 10.95 12.35 12.84
C TRP A 350 12.23 11.54 12.60
N ILE A 351 12.46 10.48 13.38
CA ILE A 351 13.63 9.59 13.21
C ILE A 351 13.63 8.94 11.83
N ASN A 352 12.49 8.46 11.37
CA ASN A 352 12.36 7.88 10.01
C ASN A 352 12.66 8.90 8.90
N CYS A 353 12.41 10.21 9.15
CA CYS A 353 12.78 11.27 8.22
C CYS A 353 14.30 11.56 8.17
N LEU A 354 15.07 11.19 9.20
CA LEU A 354 16.52 11.39 9.21
C LEU A 354 17.26 10.52 8.19
N GLY A 355 16.62 9.48 7.64
CA GLY A 355 17.20 8.61 6.64
C GLY A 355 18.40 7.83 7.16
N LEU A 356 18.29 7.26 8.35
CA LEU A 356 19.29 6.36 8.93
C LEU A 356 19.38 5.08 8.10
N LYS A 357 20.59 4.47 8.04
CA LYS A 357 20.88 3.35 7.13
C LYS A 357 20.08 2.07 7.41
N ASP A 358 19.58 1.87 8.62
CA ASP A 358 19.02 0.60 9.08
C ASP A 358 17.50 0.45 8.88
N GLY A 359 16.90 1.26 8.01
CA GLY A 359 15.48 1.14 7.65
C GLY A 359 14.53 1.99 8.49
N ASN A 360 13.24 1.72 8.38
CA ASN A 360 12.21 2.43 9.14
C ASN A 360 11.99 1.79 10.51
N ILE A 361 11.89 2.63 11.53
CA ILE A 361 11.56 2.24 12.90
C ILE A 361 10.06 2.01 13.00
N ASN A 362 9.66 0.89 13.58
CA ASN A 362 8.26 0.54 13.81
C ASN A 362 7.86 0.64 15.27
N ASN A 363 8.79 0.40 16.20
CA ASN A 363 8.58 0.48 17.63
C ASN A 363 9.77 1.20 18.30
N LEU A 364 9.57 2.45 18.67
CA LEU A 364 10.62 3.30 19.24
C LEU A 364 11.22 2.71 20.51
N TYR A 365 10.38 2.18 21.39
CA TYR A 365 10.83 1.64 22.68
C TYR A 365 11.70 0.39 22.54
N GLU A 366 11.32 -0.51 21.64
CA GLU A 366 12.10 -1.72 21.39
C GLU A 366 13.44 -1.41 20.71
N GLU A 367 13.41 -0.52 19.74
CA GLU A 367 14.59 -0.22 18.91
C GLU A 367 15.59 0.72 19.62
N CYS A 368 15.17 1.43 20.67
CA CYS A 368 16.08 2.22 21.51
C CYS A 368 16.80 1.41 22.60
N LYS A 369 16.34 0.17 22.90
CA LYS A 369 16.83 -0.63 24.06
C LYS A 369 18.33 -0.94 24.05
N ASP A 370 18.96 -0.98 22.91
CA ASP A 370 20.38 -1.31 22.80
C ASP A 370 21.30 -0.09 22.60
N GLY A 371 20.72 1.09 22.50
CA GLY A 371 21.42 2.37 22.35
C GLY A 371 21.90 2.67 20.92
N LEU A 372 21.93 1.70 20.01
CA LEU A 372 22.49 1.89 18.65
C LEU A 372 21.70 2.90 17.83
N LEU A 373 20.37 2.82 17.89
CA LEU A 373 19.51 3.77 17.22
C LEU A 373 19.76 5.22 17.70
N LEU A 374 19.83 5.42 19.01
CA LEU A 374 20.06 6.74 19.61
C LEU A 374 21.44 7.30 19.20
N LEU A 375 22.49 6.47 19.20
CA LEU A 375 23.81 6.85 18.72
C LEU A 375 23.79 7.25 17.24
N SER A 376 23.09 6.50 16.41
CA SER A 376 22.93 6.82 14.99
C SER A 376 22.20 8.13 14.76
N ILE A 377 21.19 8.45 15.59
CA ILE A 377 20.47 9.73 15.57
C ILE A 377 21.42 10.86 15.95
N ILE A 378 22.17 10.72 17.06
CA ILE A 378 23.12 11.74 17.54
C ILE A 378 24.19 12.03 16.48
N ASP A 379 24.78 11.00 15.90
CA ASP A 379 25.81 11.15 14.86
C ASP A 379 25.25 11.80 13.59
N LYS A 380 23.97 11.55 13.27
CA LYS A 380 23.28 12.18 12.13
C LYS A 380 23.02 13.67 12.34
N ILE A 381 22.66 14.06 13.58
CA ILE A 381 22.35 15.46 13.93
C ILE A 381 23.62 16.25 14.19
N SER A 382 24.58 15.64 14.87
CA SER A 382 25.87 16.22 15.26
C SER A 382 27.02 15.28 14.86
N PRO A 383 27.43 15.28 13.59
CA PRO A 383 28.45 14.38 13.08
C PRO A 383 29.77 14.48 13.85
N GLY A 384 30.35 13.32 14.18
CA GLY A 384 31.63 13.22 14.89
C GLY A 384 31.55 13.34 16.42
N THR A 385 30.36 13.46 17.00
CA THR A 385 30.18 13.51 18.45
C THR A 385 30.25 12.11 19.09
N VAL A 386 29.77 11.08 18.37
CA VAL A 386 29.74 9.70 18.87
C VAL A 386 31.11 9.04 18.71
N ASN A 387 31.61 8.46 19.79
CA ASN A 387 32.83 7.68 19.75
C ASN A 387 32.54 6.22 19.35
N TRP A 388 32.44 5.96 18.04
CA TRP A 388 32.14 4.63 17.49
C TRP A 388 33.14 3.54 17.84
N LYS A 389 34.32 3.87 18.42
CA LYS A 389 35.32 2.90 18.85
C LYS A 389 34.92 2.14 20.13
N VAL A 390 34.09 2.78 20.97
CA VAL A 390 33.60 2.17 22.22
C VAL A 390 32.23 1.53 22.06
N VAL A 391 31.55 1.75 20.93
CA VAL A 391 30.21 1.26 20.66
C VAL A 391 30.24 -0.23 20.28
N GLU A 392 29.45 -1.01 20.98
CA GLU A 392 29.21 -2.44 20.69
C GLU A 392 28.21 -2.59 19.55
N LYS A 393 28.68 -2.97 18.36
CA LYS A 393 27.85 -3.07 17.15
C LYS A 393 26.84 -4.23 17.17
N ASN A 394 27.09 -5.27 17.97
CA ASN A 394 26.22 -6.43 18.16
C ASN A 394 25.98 -6.66 19.66
N PRO A 395 25.15 -5.83 20.33
CA PRO A 395 24.94 -5.89 21.78
C PRO A 395 24.02 -7.04 22.18
N ASN A 396 24.55 -8.25 22.27
CA ASN A 396 23.82 -9.50 22.53
C ASN A 396 23.57 -9.80 24.03
N ASN A 397 24.01 -8.92 24.93
CA ASN A 397 23.77 -9.05 26.36
C ASN A 397 23.54 -7.68 27.03
N PRO A 398 22.94 -7.64 28.25
CA PRO A 398 22.64 -6.40 28.96
C PRO A 398 23.84 -5.48 29.19
N PHE A 399 25.02 -6.03 29.43
CA PHE A 399 26.24 -5.23 29.70
C PHE A 399 26.66 -4.46 28.44
N LYS A 400 26.64 -5.10 27.28
CA LYS A 400 26.96 -4.45 26.01
C LYS A 400 25.95 -3.36 25.64
N LYS A 401 24.67 -3.60 25.91
CA LYS A 401 23.61 -2.59 25.75
C LYS A 401 23.86 -1.40 26.68
N ALA A 402 24.23 -1.65 27.95
CA ALA A 402 24.55 -0.60 28.91
C ALA A 402 25.75 0.25 28.47
N VAL A 403 26.77 -0.34 27.84
CA VAL A 403 27.91 0.39 27.27
C VAL A 403 27.44 1.38 26.22
N ASN A 404 26.60 0.94 25.28
CA ASN A 404 26.03 1.82 24.24
C ASN A 404 25.15 2.94 24.87
N CYS A 405 24.29 2.60 25.82
CA CYS A 405 23.45 3.61 26.50
C CYS A 405 24.29 4.64 27.26
N LYS A 406 25.40 4.22 27.85
CA LYS A 406 26.35 5.14 28.48
C LYS A 406 26.97 6.11 27.47
N GLU A 407 27.39 5.59 26.31
CA GLU A 407 27.94 6.41 25.24
C GLU A 407 26.88 7.38 24.65
N VAL A 408 25.59 6.99 24.61
CA VAL A 408 24.49 7.93 24.27
C VAL A 408 24.50 9.14 25.19
N VAL A 409 24.54 8.91 26.52
CA VAL A 409 24.53 9.99 27.51
C VAL A 409 25.78 10.87 27.40
N GLU A 410 26.95 10.28 27.22
CA GLU A 410 28.20 11.01 27.04
C GLU A 410 28.21 11.84 25.75
N SER A 411 27.76 11.28 24.66
CA SER A 411 27.63 11.96 23.35
C SER A 411 26.65 13.13 23.41
N CYS A 412 25.50 12.98 24.10
CA CYS A 412 24.54 14.07 24.29
C CYS A 412 25.17 15.22 25.11
N ARG A 413 25.87 14.92 26.16
CA ARG A 413 26.57 15.95 26.99
C ARG A 413 27.63 16.70 26.18
N ASN A 414 28.39 16.00 25.37
CA ASN A 414 29.40 16.60 24.50
C ASN A 414 28.77 17.47 23.38
N SER A 415 27.56 17.17 22.94
CA SER A 415 26.80 17.93 21.94
C SER A 415 26.07 19.15 22.53
N LYS A 416 26.23 19.45 23.81
CA LYS A 416 25.51 20.52 24.55
C LYS A 416 23.98 20.32 24.62
N TYR A 417 23.47 19.10 24.42
CA TYR A 417 22.09 18.79 24.73
C TYR A 417 21.87 18.62 26.20
N GLU A 418 20.77 19.17 26.70
CA GLU A 418 20.38 18.96 28.10
C GLU A 418 19.84 17.55 28.27
N VAL A 419 20.43 16.77 29.16
CA VAL A 419 19.99 15.41 29.49
C VAL A 419 19.33 15.45 30.85
N TYR A 420 18.01 15.22 30.86
CA TYR A 420 17.24 15.14 32.10
C TYR A 420 17.13 13.68 32.53
N TYR A 421 17.44 13.42 33.77
CA TYR A 421 17.17 12.13 34.43
C TYR A 421 15.79 12.22 35.05
N ILE A 422 14.89 11.31 34.65
CA ILE A 422 13.58 11.12 35.27
C ILE A 422 13.67 9.97 36.25
#